data_4bc24f57e0d8a6e3c266e44bec04270a
#
_entry.id   4bc24f57e0d8a6e3c266e44bec04270a
#
_cell.length_a   1.000
_cell.length_b   1.000
_cell.length_c   1.000
_cell.angle_alpha   90.00
_cell.angle_beta   90.00
_cell.angle_gamma   90.00
#
_symmetry.space_group_name_H-M   'P 1'
#
loop_
_entity.id
_entity.type
_entity.pdbx_description
1 polymer ?
#
loop_
_entity_poly.entity_id
_entity_poly.type
_entity_poly.pdbx_seq_one_letter_code
_entity_poly.pdbx_strand_id
1 'polypeptide(L)'
;MNKAGNKGMLVVLIVLAVIVILFVIWAAMSPGSIRRYEGSKCLSEKFVMEINGVPNGFFINSKNTDNPVLLFVSSGPGTDDYVFTDKYKDMDLENDFTVVYWDYRDMGIAYDPSFDTDKITLDNILKDVKSVTDYLKERFGKDKIFIMGFSGGTHIALRAAKSHPEDYHALINMAQCVTDGPDNDTLIYNFMKGVFTERGDKSSLNKLESSVDIAEDGKVKCKDWYNYIALLHKAGGGTIKDKTEFEGIVIPILFCRCYTVWEKLSYVPSMKMYRKTKLAKDLEGFDYRKTITSLQIPVYFISGDTDYNCPWPLAEEYCRMIDAPDKGFYKIPDSAHSPLWENPGETCGILRQIKEKTCNE
;
A
#
# COMPACT_ATOMS: atom_id res chain seq x y z
N MET A 1 30.66 -18.14 48.38
CA MET A 1 29.97 -17.87 47.12
C MET A 1 28.53 -17.43 47.43
N ASN A 2 28.17 -16.24 47.02
CA ASN A 2 27.04 -15.47 47.54
C ASN A 2 25.68 -16.02 47.04
N LYS A 3 24.80 -16.47 47.96
CA LYS A 3 23.41 -16.93 47.67
C LYS A 3 22.58 -15.89 46.93
N ALA A 4 22.89 -14.60 47.03
CA ALA A 4 22.22 -13.51 46.31
C ALA A 4 22.62 -13.47 44.80
N GLY A 5 23.87 -13.75 44.48
CA GLY A 5 24.34 -13.81 43.08
C GLY A 5 23.73 -14.97 42.31
N ASN A 6 23.55 -16.12 42.96
CA ASN A 6 22.89 -17.28 42.33
C ASN A 6 21.40 -17.07 42.07
N LYS A 7 20.67 -16.33 42.93
CA LYS A 7 19.27 -16.00 42.69
C LYS A 7 19.12 -15.03 41.51
N GLY A 8 19.98 -14.02 41.40
CA GLY A 8 19.98 -13.08 40.28
C GLY A 8 20.26 -13.79 38.94
N MET A 9 21.26 -14.65 38.91
CA MET A 9 21.59 -15.43 37.72
C MET A 9 20.44 -16.39 37.32
N LEU A 10 19.75 -17.03 38.29
CA LEU A 10 18.58 -17.85 37.97
C LEU A 10 17.44 -17.05 37.36
N VAL A 11 17.14 -15.85 37.86
CA VAL A 11 16.11 -14.99 37.29
C VAL A 11 16.47 -14.59 35.84
N VAL A 12 17.71 -14.25 35.57
CA VAL A 12 18.16 -13.91 34.19
C VAL A 12 18.00 -15.13 33.26
N LEU A 13 18.37 -16.34 33.70
CA LEU A 13 18.20 -17.55 32.91
C LEU A 13 16.72 -17.86 32.62
N ILE A 14 15.85 -17.70 33.61
CA ILE A 14 14.39 -17.86 33.40
C ILE A 14 13.85 -16.85 32.38
N VAL A 15 14.23 -15.59 32.49
CA VAL A 15 13.80 -14.55 31.54
C VAL A 15 14.29 -14.86 30.13
N LEU A 16 15.56 -15.26 29.98
CA LEU A 16 16.10 -15.68 28.69
C LEU A 16 15.37 -16.90 28.12
N ALA A 17 15.09 -17.92 28.96
CA ALA A 17 14.33 -19.10 28.53
C ALA A 17 12.90 -18.70 28.05
N VAL A 18 12.22 -17.82 28.76
CA VAL A 18 10.90 -17.31 28.35
C VAL A 18 10.99 -16.56 27.01
N ILE A 19 11.99 -15.69 26.84
CA ILE A 19 12.19 -14.97 25.56
C ILE A 19 12.42 -15.95 24.40
N VAL A 20 13.26 -16.97 24.61
CA VAL A 20 13.51 -18.02 23.60
C VAL A 20 12.24 -18.79 23.26
N ILE A 21 11.46 -19.17 24.26
CA ILE A 21 10.18 -19.89 24.05
C ILE A 21 9.22 -19.03 23.26
N LEU A 22 9.05 -17.74 23.63
CA LEU A 22 8.19 -16.81 22.91
C LEU A 22 8.66 -16.60 21.47
N PHE A 23 9.97 -16.51 21.26
CA PHE A 23 10.56 -16.40 19.91
C PHE A 23 10.28 -17.67 19.08
N VAL A 24 10.45 -18.86 19.66
CA VAL A 24 10.16 -20.13 18.98
C VAL A 24 8.69 -20.24 18.60
N ILE A 25 7.77 -19.85 19.51
CA ILE A 25 6.33 -19.82 19.23
C ILE A 25 6.04 -18.85 18.09
N TRP A 26 6.58 -17.65 18.15
CA TRP A 26 6.39 -16.64 17.10
C TRP A 26 6.98 -17.09 15.75
N ALA A 27 8.15 -17.74 15.75
CA ALA A 27 8.75 -18.30 14.56
C ALA A 27 7.89 -19.43 13.96
N ALA A 28 7.32 -20.29 14.79
CA ALA A 28 6.39 -21.34 14.34
C ALA A 28 5.07 -20.76 13.76
N MET A 29 4.67 -19.56 14.20
CA MET A 29 3.53 -18.81 13.64
C MET A 29 3.87 -18.06 12.35
N SER A 30 5.11 -18.11 11.87
CA SER A 30 5.63 -17.39 10.71
C SER A 30 6.06 -18.34 9.57
N PRO A 31 5.14 -19.20 9.05
CA PRO A 31 5.49 -20.25 8.09
C PRO A 31 5.76 -19.74 6.67
N GLY A 32 5.52 -18.47 6.38
CA GLY A 32 5.59 -17.94 5.01
C GLY A 32 4.52 -18.49 4.07
N SER A 33 3.38 -18.96 4.61
CA SER A 33 2.31 -19.60 3.84
C SER A 33 1.20 -18.61 3.52
N ILE A 34 0.74 -18.65 2.27
CA ILE A 34 -0.39 -17.84 1.81
C ILE A 34 -1.71 -18.59 1.90
N ARG A 35 -2.81 -17.85 1.77
CA ARG A 35 -4.16 -18.42 1.65
C ARG A 35 -4.21 -19.35 0.43
N ARG A 36 -4.77 -20.54 0.60
CA ARG A 36 -4.93 -21.53 -0.47
C ARG A 36 -6.41 -21.75 -0.79
N TYR A 37 -6.69 -21.89 -2.07
CA TYR A 37 -7.98 -22.25 -2.59
C TYR A 37 -7.92 -23.66 -3.19
N GLU A 38 -9.02 -24.42 -3.10
CA GLU A 38 -9.13 -25.78 -3.63
C GLU A 38 -10.00 -25.79 -4.88
N GLY A 39 -9.54 -26.46 -5.92
CA GLY A 39 -10.22 -26.59 -7.21
C GLY A 39 -9.25 -26.59 -8.38
N SER A 40 -9.66 -27.20 -9.50
CA SER A 40 -8.81 -27.36 -10.70
C SER A 40 -8.44 -26.03 -11.37
N LYS A 41 -9.18 -24.96 -11.13
CA LYS A 41 -8.93 -23.61 -11.64
C LYS A 41 -8.41 -22.65 -10.56
N CYS A 42 -8.23 -23.13 -9.34
CA CYS A 42 -7.70 -22.30 -8.26
C CYS A 42 -6.18 -22.19 -8.35
N LEU A 43 -5.66 -21.03 -7.96
CA LEU A 43 -4.24 -20.76 -7.90
C LEU A 43 -3.89 -20.05 -6.60
N SER A 44 -2.78 -20.47 -5.96
CA SER A 44 -2.24 -19.80 -4.78
C SER A 44 -0.73 -20.00 -4.78
N GLU A 45 0.01 -18.95 -5.10
CA GLU A 45 1.47 -18.98 -5.25
C GLU A 45 2.13 -17.79 -4.56
N LYS A 46 3.31 -18.04 -3.98
CA LYS A 46 4.22 -17.04 -3.45
C LYS A 46 5.62 -17.39 -3.97
N PHE A 47 6.26 -16.47 -4.68
CA PHE A 47 7.59 -16.70 -5.25
C PHE A 47 8.33 -15.40 -5.52
N VAL A 48 9.63 -15.51 -5.70
CA VAL A 48 10.50 -14.44 -6.21
C VAL A 48 10.96 -14.83 -7.61
N MET A 49 10.93 -13.89 -8.54
CA MET A 49 11.36 -14.06 -9.92
C MET A 49 12.24 -12.91 -10.37
N GLU A 50 13.20 -13.20 -11.23
CA GLU A 50 14.03 -12.17 -11.84
C GLU A 50 13.26 -11.44 -12.94
N ILE A 51 13.11 -10.12 -12.78
CA ILE A 51 12.57 -9.22 -13.79
C ILE A 51 13.65 -8.20 -14.14
N ASN A 52 14.02 -8.10 -15.41
CA ASN A 52 15.09 -7.20 -15.87
C ASN A 52 16.40 -7.35 -15.08
N GLY A 53 16.77 -8.61 -14.74
CA GLY A 53 17.99 -8.94 -14.02
C GLY A 53 18.00 -8.60 -12.54
N VAL A 54 16.82 -8.41 -11.92
CA VAL A 54 16.68 -8.14 -10.48
C VAL A 54 15.51 -8.92 -9.88
N PRO A 55 15.59 -9.34 -8.59
CA PRO A 55 14.51 -10.06 -7.93
C PRO A 55 13.29 -9.16 -7.71
N ASN A 56 12.12 -9.70 -8.00
CA ASN A 56 10.80 -9.14 -7.72
C ASN A 56 9.94 -10.20 -7.03
N GLY A 57 9.11 -9.79 -6.09
CA GLY A 57 8.24 -10.69 -5.32
C GLY A 57 6.82 -10.75 -5.86
N PHE A 58 6.19 -11.92 -5.74
CA PHE A 58 4.84 -12.13 -6.22
C PHE A 58 4.02 -12.96 -5.24
N PHE A 59 2.78 -12.53 -5.01
CA PHE A 59 1.73 -13.32 -4.41
C PHE A 59 0.57 -13.40 -5.40
N ILE A 60 0.21 -14.59 -5.84
CA ILE A 60 -0.87 -14.79 -6.79
C ILE A 60 -1.96 -15.61 -6.13
N ASN A 61 -3.18 -15.08 -6.10
CA ASN A 61 -4.35 -15.77 -5.60
C ASN A 61 -5.51 -15.69 -6.60
N SER A 62 -6.16 -16.81 -6.86
CA SER A 62 -7.33 -16.91 -7.72
C SER A 62 -8.21 -18.06 -7.30
N LYS A 63 -9.52 -17.88 -7.34
CA LYS A 63 -10.51 -18.97 -7.27
C LYS A 63 -10.89 -19.51 -8.65
N ASN A 64 -10.59 -18.76 -9.71
CA ASN A 64 -10.74 -19.19 -11.08
C ASN A 64 -9.77 -18.44 -11.99
N THR A 65 -8.75 -19.12 -12.52
CA THR A 65 -7.73 -18.54 -13.40
C THR A 65 -8.26 -18.10 -14.77
N ASP A 66 -9.51 -18.40 -15.11
CA ASP A 66 -10.18 -17.83 -16.28
C ASP A 66 -10.59 -16.35 -16.05
N ASN A 67 -10.67 -15.90 -14.80
CA ASN A 67 -10.95 -14.51 -14.45
C ASN A 67 -9.91 -13.56 -15.06
N PRO A 68 -10.26 -12.29 -15.30
CA PRO A 68 -9.26 -11.30 -15.68
C PRO A 68 -8.18 -11.14 -14.59
N VAL A 69 -6.97 -10.85 -15.02
CA VAL A 69 -5.85 -10.58 -14.10
C VAL A 69 -5.94 -9.17 -13.58
N LEU A 70 -5.73 -9.00 -12.28
CA LEU A 70 -5.56 -7.73 -11.61
C LEU A 70 -4.14 -7.64 -11.05
N LEU A 71 -3.29 -6.81 -11.68
CA LEU A 71 -1.98 -6.47 -11.14
C LEU A 71 -2.15 -5.40 -10.06
N PHE A 72 -1.94 -5.80 -8.81
CA PHE A 72 -1.97 -4.93 -7.65
C PHE A 72 -0.56 -4.39 -7.40
N VAL A 73 -0.38 -3.10 -7.65
CA VAL A 73 0.87 -2.36 -7.44
C VAL A 73 0.88 -1.84 -6.01
N SER A 74 1.73 -2.41 -5.18
CA SER A 74 1.75 -2.20 -3.72
C SER A 74 1.94 -0.74 -3.30
N SER A 75 1.47 -0.40 -2.10
CA SER A 75 1.25 0.96 -1.59
C SER A 75 2.49 1.82 -1.48
N GLY A 76 3.63 1.23 -1.38
CA GLY A 76 4.84 2.01 -1.29
C GLY A 76 6.07 1.15 -1.41
N PRO A 77 7.14 1.74 -1.90
CA PRO A 77 8.39 1.04 -1.92
C PRO A 77 8.80 0.57 -0.52
N GLY A 78 9.07 -0.73 -0.40
CA GLY A 78 9.41 -1.36 0.87
C GLY A 78 8.21 -1.87 1.68
N THR A 79 6.99 -1.72 1.18
CA THR A 79 5.78 -2.29 1.79
C THR A 79 5.19 -3.37 0.90
N ASP A 80 4.66 -4.42 1.50
CA ASP A 80 3.90 -5.47 0.86
C ASP A 80 2.49 -5.47 1.44
N ASP A 81 1.50 -5.26 0.58
CA ASP A 81 0.12 -5.13 1.00
C ASP A 81 -0.59 -6.48 1.15
N TYR A 82 0.03 -7.58 0.71
CA TYR A 82 -0.54 -8.92 0.89
C TYR A 82 -0.73 -9.28 2.38
N VAL A 83 0.07 -8.72 3.27
CA VAL A 83 -0.06 -8.90 4.73
C VAL A 83 -1.45 -8.51 5.25
N PHE A 84 -2.08 -7.49 4.66
CA PHE A 84 -3.42 -7.06 5.03
C PHE A 84 -4.48 -8.05 4.56
N THR A 85 -4.26 -8.67 3.40
CA THR A 85 -5.11 -9.75 2.87
C THR A 85 -5.11 -10.99 3.78
N ASP A 86 -3.97 -11.33 4.39
CA ASP A 86 -3.89 -12.43 5.36
C ASP A 86 -4.67 -12.12 6.65
N LYS A 87 -4.69 -10.86 7.06
CA LYS A 87 -5.40 -10.41 8.27
C LYS A 87 -6.90 -10.23 8.07
N TYR A 88 -7.29 -9.58 6.99
CA TYR A 88 -8.68 -9.22 6.70
C TYR A 88 -9.30 -10.24 5.74
N LYS A 89 -9.94 -11.28 6.31
CA LYS A 89 -10.36 -12.47 5.56
C LYS A 89 -11.64 -12.32 4.75
N ASP A 90 -12.36 -11.23 4.94
CA ASP A 90 -13.67 -10.99 4.31
C ASP A 90 -13.58 -10.42 2.89
N MET A 91 -12.35 -10.33 2.37
CA MET A 91 -12.11 -9.93 0.99
C MET A 91 -12.40 -11.09 0.04
N ASP A 92 -13.23 -10.85 -0.96
CA ASP A 92 -13.61 -11.82 -1.98
C ASP A 92 -13.13 -11.43 -3.39
N LEU A 93 -12.05 -10.64 -3.45
CA LEU A 93 -11.49 -10.14 -4.71
C LEU A 93 -11.10 -11.25 -5.68
N GLU A 94 -10.66 -12.39 -5.14
CA GLU A 94 -10.29 -13.59 -5.90
C GLU A 94 -11.49 -14.34 -6.52
N ASN A 95 -12.72 -13.98 -6.17
CA ASN A 95 -13.91 -14.45 -6.89
C ASN A 95 -13.99 -13.82 -8.28
N ASP A 96 -13.56 -12.59 -8.41
CA ASP A 96 -13.74 -11.76 -9.60
C ASP A 96 -12.46 -11.61 -10.44
N PHE A 97 -11.29 -11.78 -9.82
CA PHE A 97 -9.99 -11.60 -10.46
C PHE A 97 -9.00 -12.73 -10.12
N THR A 98 -8.02 -12.91 -10.99
CA THR A 98 -6.73 -13.49 -10.63
C THR A 98 -5.89 -12.34 -10.12
N VAL A 99 -5.74 -12.24 -8.79
CA VAL A 99 -5.07 -11.10 -8.13
C VAL A 99 -3.58 -11.38 -8.00
N VAL A 100 -2.77 -10.45 -8.46
CA VAL A 100 -1.30 -10.52 -8.41
C VAL A 100 -0.81 -9.32 -7.62
N TYR A 101 -0.40 -9.55 -6.37
CA TYR A 101 0.32 -8.56 -5.57
C TYR A 101 1.79 -8.59 -5.96
N TRP A 102 2.33 -7.44 -6.32
CA TRP A 102 3.69 -7.31 -6.81
C TRP A 102 4.54 -6.45 -5.89
N ASP A 103 5.58 -7.08 -5.37
CA ASP A 103 6.65 -6.42 -4.64
C ASP A 103 7.75 -6.03 -5.65
N TYR A 104 8.01 -4.73 -5.77
CA TYR A 104 9.00 -4.19 -6.70
C TYR A 104 10.39 -4.76 -6.44
N ARG A 105 11.32 -4.42 -7.35
CA ARG A 105 12.74 -4.77 -7.21
C ARG A 105 13.28 -4.46 -5.80
N ASP A 106 13.89 -5.45 -5.18
CA ASP A 106 14.51 -5.39 -3.85
C ASP A 106 13.56 -4.92 -2.73
N MET A 107 12.26 -5.23 -2.83
CA MET A 107 11.27 -4.86 -1.83
C MET A 107 10.45 -6.07 -1.39
N GLY A 108 9.78 -5.95 -0.23
CA GLY A 108 8.95 -7.00 0.32
C GLY A 108 9.69 -8.33 0.44
N ILE A 109 9.16 -9.39 -0.17
CA ILE A 109 9.77 -10.72 -0.12
C ILE A 109 11.04 -10.86 -0.99
N ALA A 110 11.30 -9.91 -1.88
CA ALA A 110 12.50 -9.88 -2.72
C ALA A 110 13.67 -9.10 -2.10
N TYR A 111 13.49 -8.54 -0.88
CA TYR A 111 14.50 -7.70 -0.23
C TYR A 111 15.82 -8.44 0.03
N ASP A 112 16.92 -7.86 -0.45
CA ASP A 112 18.29 -8.27 -0.19
C ASP A 112 19.11 -7.06 0.33
N PRO A 113 19.64 -7.11 1.57
CA PRO A 113 20.41 -6.00 2.14
C PRO A 113 21.70 -5.69 1.38
N SER A 114 22.15 -6.55 0.47
CA SER A 114 23.32 -6.36 -0.39
C SER A 114 22.99 -5.72 -1.75
N PHE A 115 21.71 -5.47 -2.04
CA PHE A 115 21.27 -4.94 -3.32
C PHE A 115 21.78 -3.50 -3.55
N ASP A 116 22.14 -3.20 -4.78
CA ASP A 116 22.53 -1.87 -5.20
C ASP A 116 21.33 -0.94 -5.31
N THR A 117 21.09 -0.16 -4.26
CA THR A 117 19.95 0.76 -4.16
C THR A 117 19.93 1.86 -5.22
N ASP A 118 21.05 2.13 -5.90
CA ASP A 118 21.10 3.06 -7.03
C ASP A 118 20.29 2.58 -8.24
N LYS A 119 19.98 1.29 -8.29
CA LYS A 119 19.12 0.68 -9.31
C LYS A 119 17.62 0.85 -9.01
N ILE A 120 17.25 1.35 -7.83
CA ILE A 120 15.86 1.63 -7.45
C ILE A 120 15.53 3.05 -7.89
N THR A 121 15.09 3.18 -9.13
CA THR A 121 14.69 4.42 -9.79
C THR A 121 13.28 4.28 -10.34
N LEU A 122 12.56 5.38 -10.53
CA LEU A 122 11.24 5.37 -11.17
C LEU A 122 11.29 4.74 -12.56
N ASP A 123 12.28 5.11 -13.37
CA ASP A 123 12.46 4.60 -14.72
C ASP A 123 12.66 3.08 -14.77
N ASN A 124 13.46 2.53 -13.86
CA ASN A 124 13.65 1.08 -13.77
C ASN A 124 12.37 0.36 -13.31
N ILE A 125 11.62 0.92 -12.35
CA ILE A 125 10.35 0.32 -11.90
C ILE A 125 9.30 0.38 -13.01
N LEU A 126 9.27 1.43 -13.82
CA LEU A 126 8.36 1.51 -14.97
C LEU A 126 8.72 0.48 -16.07
N LYS A 127 10.00 0.15 -16.26
CA LYS A 127 10.41 -0.98 -17.10
C LYS A 127 9.98 -2.32 -16.49
N ASP A 128 10.09 -2.45 -15.17
CA ASP A 128 9.68 -3.69 -14.49
C ASP A 128 8.17 -3.91 -14.58
N VAL A 129 7.34 -2.90 -14.34
CA VAL A 129 5.89 -3.06 -14.44
C VAL A 129 5.46 -3.47 -15.85
N LYS A 130 6.14 -2.97 -16.90
CA LYS A 130 5.89 -3.42 -18.28
C LYS A 130 6.25 -4.89 -18.46
N SER A 131 7.42 -5.31 -18.01
CA SER A 131 7.86 -6.72 -18.10
C SER A 131 6.97 -7.64 -17.26
N VAL A 132 6.54 -7.21 -16.07
CA VAL A 132 5.56 -7.94 -15.23
C VAL A 132 4.21 -8.06 -15.95
N THR A 133 3.74 -6.98 -16.56
CA THR A 133 2.49 -6.99 -17.33
C THR A 133 2.56 -7.99 -18.50
N ASP A 134 3.65 -7.98 -19.28
CA ASP A 134 3.84 -8.91 -20.39
C ASP A 134 3.89 -10.37 -19.92
N TYR A 135 4.63 -10.64 -18.84
CA TYR A 135 4.67 -11.95 -18.21
C TYR A 135 3.29 -12.44 -17.77
N LEU A 136 2.49 -11.58 -17.16
CA LEU A 136 1.15 -11.94 -16.70
C LEU A 136 0.19 -12.19 -17.87
N LYS A 137 0.26 -11.37 -18.91
CA LYS A 137 -0.51 -11.56 -20.15
C LYS A 137 -0.20 -12.91 -20.80
N GLU A 138 1.07 -13.23 -20.95
CA GLU A 138 1.53 -14.51 -21.52
C GLU A 138 1.12 -15.68 -20.62
N ARG A 139 1.40 -15.60 -19.32
CA ARG A 139 1.13 -16.68 -18.36
C ARG A 139 -0.34 -17.07 -18.30
N PHE A 140 -1.24 -16.10 -18.33
CA PHE A 140 -2.68 -16.31 -18.19
C PHE A 140 -3.44 -16.26 -19.53
N GLY A 141 -2.76 -16.11 -20.65
CA GLY A 141 -3.36 -16.04 -21.99
C GLY A 141 -4.33 -14.86 -22.13
N LYS A 142 -3.95 -13.68 -21.64
CA LYS A 142 -4.79 -12.47 -21.67
C LYS A 142 -4.18 -11.43 -22.60
N ASP A 143 -5.00 -10.79 -23.43
CA ASP A 143 -4.58 -9.67 -24.29
C ASP A 143 -4.37 -8.38 -23.44
N LYS A 144 -5.18 -8.18 -22.43
CA LYS A 144 -5.14 -7.08 -21.49
C LYS A 144 -5.33 -7.57 -20.05
N ILE A 145 -4.85 -6.78 -19.09
CA ILE A 145 -5.07 -7.00 -17.66
C ILE A 145 -5.63 -5.74 -17.01
N PHE A 146 -6.09 -5.82 -15.77
CA PHE A 146 -6.34 -4.63 -14.93
C PHE A 146 -5.06 -4.26 -14.20
N ILE A 147 -4.84 -2.95 -14.02
CA ILE A 147 -3.79 -2.45 -13.15
C ILE A 147 -4.42 -1.61 -12.04
N MET A 148 -4.07 -1.93 -10.80
CA MET A 148 -4.53 -1.21 -9.62
C MET A 148 -3.33 -0.71 -8.82
N GLY A 149 -3.25 0.58 -8.60
CA GLY A 149 -2.27 1.17 -7.69
C GLY A 149 -2.93 1.48 -6.35
N PHE A 150 -2.23 1.21 -5.25
CA PHE A 150 -2.64 1.64 -3.92
C PHE A 150 -1.63 2.65 -3.36
N SER A 151 -2.12 3.81 -2.86
CA SER A 151 -1.26 4.82 -2.22
C SER A 151 -0.05 5.18 -3.10
N GLY A 152 1.18 5.00 -2.61
CA GLY A 152 2.41 5.18 -3.40
C GLY A 152 2.47 4.36 -4.69
N GLY A 153 1.80 3.20 -4.76
CA GLY A 153 1.67 2.39 -5.98
C GLY A 153 0.92 3.08 -7.11
N THR A 154 0.09 4.09 -6.77
CA THR A 154 -0.62 4.89 -7.77
C THR A 154 0.33 5.70 -8.66
N HIS A 155 1.51 6.07 -8.16
CA HIS A 155 2.55 6.72 -8.97
C HIS A 155 3.01 5.84 -10.14
N ILE A 156 3.13 4.54 -9.90
CA ILE A 156 3.61 3.56 -10.87
C ILE A 156 2.47 3.17 -11.80
N ALA A 157 1.31 2.80 -11.25
CA ALA A 157 0.16 2.36 -12.02
C ALA A 157 -0.35 3.44 -12.99
N LEU A 158 -0.43 4.69 -12.54
CA LEU A 158 -0.86 5.82 -13.37
C LEU A 158 0.09 6.07 -14.55
N ARG A 159 1.42 6.01 -14.31
CA ARG A 159 2.42 6.18 -15.37
C ARG A 159 2.47 4.98 -16.31
N ALA A 160 2.33 3.77 -15.81
CA ALA A 160 2.24 2.56 -16.63
C ALA A 160 1.04 2.62 -17.56
N ALA A 161 -0.14 2.94 -17.04
CA ALA A 161 -1.36 3.11 -17.83
C ALA A 161 -1.26 4.24 -18.86
N LYS A 162 -0.54 5.33 -18.54
CA LYS A 162 -0.28 6.41 -19.49
C LYS A 162 0.65 5.99 -20.61
N SER A 163 1.69 5.19 -20.30
CA SER A 163 2.74 4.80 -21.26
C SER A 163 2.33 3.63 -22.14
N HIS A 164 1.51 2.70 -21.62
CA HIS A 164 1.13 1.45 -22.27
C HIS A 164 -0.39 1.18 -22.15
N PRO A 165 -1.24 2.09 -22.68
CA PRO A 165 -2.69 1.94 -22.58
C PRO A 165 -3.23 0.68 -23.26
N GLU A 166 -2.50 0.14 -24.24
CA GLU A 166 -2.87 -1.08 -24.95
C GLU A 166 -2.83 -2.34 -24.08
N ASP A 167 -2.15 -2.30 -22.94
CA ASP A 167 -1.97 -3.45 -22.05
C ASP A 167 -3.09 -3.59 -21.02
N TYR A 168 -3.90 -2.54 -20.82
CA TYR A 168 -4.82 -2.50 -19.69
C TYR A 168 -6.27 -2.32 -20.12
N HIS A 169 -7.19 -3.03 -19.45
CA HIS A 169 -8.63 -2.79 -19.52
C HIS A 169 -9.01 -1.47 -18.86
N ALA A 170 -8.48 -1.23 -17.68
CA ALA A 170 -8.69 -0.02 -16.90
C ALA A 170 -7.55 0.17 -15.89
N LEU A 171 -7.37 1.43 -15.48
CA LEU A 171 -6.58 1.81 -14.31
C LEU A 171 -7.51 2.01 -13.11
N ILE A 172 -7.16 1.44 -11.98
CA ILE A 172 -7.83 1.63 -10.70
C ILE A 172 -6.84 2.26 -9.72
N ASN A 173 -7.15 3.44 -9.22
CA ASN A 173 -6.33 4.14 -8.24
C ASN A 173 -7.02 4.15 -6.88
N MET A 174 -6.53 3.35 -5.93
CA MET A 174 -6.99 3.35 -4.56
C MET A 174 -6.10 4.27 -3.73
N ALA A 175 -6.72 5.22 -3.01
CA ALA A 175 -6.01 6.24 -2.23
C ALA A 175 -4.94 6.99 -3.07
N GLN A 176 -5.37 7.63 -4.15
CA GLN A 176 -4.50 8.28 -5.13
C GLN A 176 -3.64 9.40 -4.53
N CYS A 177 -2.33 9.27 -4.67
CA CYS A 177 -1.41 10.39 -4.48
C CYS A 177 -1.54 11.39 -5.64
N VAL A 178 -2.01 12.61 -5.39
CA VAL A 178 -2.27 13.63 -6.44
C VAL A 178 -1.16 14.65 -6.52
N THR A 179 -0.70 15.14 -5.39
CA THR A 179 0.38 16.14 -5.28
C THR A 179 1.05 16.03 -3.90
N ASP A 180 2.31 16.39 -3.81
CA ASP A 180 3.05 16.60 -2.55
C ASP A 180 3.20 18.09 -2.20
N GLY A 181 2.48 18.94 -2.91
CA GLY A 181 2.50 20.39 -2.71
C GLY A 181 1.69 20.88 -1.49
N PRO A 182 1.72 22.20 -1.23
CA PRO A 182 1.03 22.81 -0.08
C PRO A 182 -0.49 22.55 -0.03
N ASP A 183 -1.14 22.27 -1.15
CA ASP A 183 -2.56 21.91 -1.17
C ASP A 183 -2.83 20.62 -0.39
N ASN A 184 -1.92 19.62 -0.52
CA ASN A 184 -1.97 18.38 0.23
C ASN A 184 -1.88 18.63 1.75
N ASP A 185 -0.82 19.31 2.18
CA ASP A 185 -0.57 19.59 3.60
C ASP A 185 -1.68 20.44 4.22
N THR A 186 -2.24 21.40 3.44
CA THR A 186 -3.33 22.26 3.90
C THR A 186 -4.61 21.48 4.17
N LEU A 187 -4.96 20.53 3.31
CA LEU A 187 -6.14 19.68 3.52
C LEU A 187 -5.98 18.77 4.74
N ILE A 188 -4.81 18.14 4.90
CA ILE A 188 -4.48 17.30 6.07
C ILE A 188 -4.57 18.12 7.36
N TYR A 189 -3.95 19.31 7.37
CA TYR A 189 -3.97 20.22 8.52
C TYR A 189 -5.40 20.60 8.90
N ASN A 190 -6.20 21.04 7.94
CA ASN A 190 -7.57 21.50 8.18
C ASN A 190 -8.45 20.37 8.72
N PHE A 191 -8.31 19.15 8.19
CA PHE A 191 -8.99 17.98 8.70
C PHE A 191 -8.65 17.74 10.18
N MET A 192 -7.36 17.62 10.50
CA MET A 192 -6.91 17.37 11.87
C MET A 192 -7.35 18.48 12.84
N LYS A 193 -7.20 19.73 12.39
CA LYS A 193 -7.63 20.90 13.19
C LYS A 193 -9.13 20.86 13.49
N GLY A 194 -9.95 20.52 12.50
CA GLY A 194 -11.39 20.34 12.68
C GLY A 194 -11.70 19.27 13.73
N VAL A 195 -11.16 18.08 13.57
CA VAL A 195 -11.36 16.94 14.48
C VAL A 195 -10.92 17.27 15.91
N PHE A 196 -9.73 17.83 16.09
CA PHE A 196 -9.23 18.14 17.43
C PHE A 196 -9.95 19.31 18.09
N THR A 197 -10.45 20.26 17.30
CA THR A 197 -11.31 21.35 17.79
C THR A 197 -12.64 20.80 18.31
N GLU A 198 -13.29 19.95 17.53
CA GLU A 198 -14.55 19.30 17.91
C GLU A 198 -14.40 18.44 19.17
N ARG A 199 -13.29 17.70 19.28
CA ARG A 199 -12.96 16.88 20.46
C ARG A 199 -12.48 17.70 21.67
N GLY A 200 -12.22 18.99 21.53
CA GLY A 200 -11.62 19.84 22.59
C GLY A 200 -10.20 19.44 22.96
N ASP A 201 -9.47 18.75 22.06
CA ASP A 201 -8.11 18.24 22.31
C ASP A 201 -7.05 19.33 22.07
N LYS A 202 -6.94 20.22 23.07
CA LYS A 202 -5.97 21.33 23.05
C LYS A 202 -4.51 20.85 22.94
N SER A 203 -4.19 19.68 23.49
CA SER A 203 -2.83 19.13 23.43
C SER A 203 -2.43 18.78 21.99
N SER A 204 -3.35 18.13 21.26
CA SER A 204 -3.12 17.79 19.85
C SER A 204 -3.13 19.01 18.95
N LEU A 205 -3.99 20.01 19.23
CA LEU A 205 -3.97 21.28 18.49
C LEU A 205 -2.62 22.00 18.63
N ASN A 206 -2.08 22.14 19.85
CA ASN A 206 -0.79 22.77 20.06
C ASN A 206 0.36 22.01 19.33
N LYS A 207 0.33 20.68 19.36
CA LYS A 207 1.31 19.86 18.62
C LYS A 207 1.16 20.03 17.11
N LEU A 208 -0.07 20.06 16.60
CA LEU A 208 -0.35 20.27 15.18
C LEU A 208 0.18 21.61 14.70
N GLU A 209 -0.11 22.68 15.41
CA GLU A 209 0.39 24.04 15.10
C GLU A 209 1.92 24.12 15.13
N SER A 210 2.57 23.41 16.06
CA SER A 210 4.04 23.36 16.13
C SER A 210 4.69 22.53 15.02
N SER A 211 3.92 21.66 14.35
CA SER A 211 4.42 20.74 13.31
C SER A 211 4.35 21.30 11.90
N VAL A 212 3.86 22.54 11.74
CA VAL A 212 3.65 23.15 10.42
C VAL A 212 4.15 24.59 10.39
N ASP A 213 4.41 25.07 9.18
CA ASP A 213 4.52 26.48 8.86
C ASP A 213 3.28 26.88 8.03
N ILE A 214 2.69 28.03 8.37
CA ILE A 214 1.53 28.58 7.67
C ILE A 214 1.97 29.85 6.97
N ALA A 215 1.83 29.87 5.64
CA ALA A 215 2.17 31.04 4.83
C ALA A 215 1.10 32.15 4.96
N GLU A 216 1.40 33.36 4.49
CA GLU A 216 0.47 34.51 4.52
C GLU A 216 -0.82 34.26 3.73
N ASP A 217 -0.77 33.44 2.68
CA ASP A 217 -1.92 33.02 1.88
C ASP A 217 -2.72 31.88 2.52
N GLY A 218 -2.35 31.46 3.73
CA GLY A 218 -3.00 30.38 4.48
C GLY A 218 -2.57 28.97 4.09
N LYS A 219 -1.66 28.81 3.14
CA LYS A 219 -1.14 27.50 2.76
C LYS A 219 -0.24 26.95 3.86
N VAL A 220 -0.36 25.65 4.07
CA VAL A 220 0.36 24.91 5.10
C VAL A 220 1.49 24.09 4.49
N LYS A 221 2.61 24.05 5.18
CA LYS A 221 3.74 23.17 4.89
C LYS A 221 4.13 22.39 6.15
N CYS A 222 4.12 21.08 6.04
CA CYS A 222 4.58 20.19 7.09
C CYS A 222 6.10 20.34 7.28
N LYS A 223 6.56 20.51 8.54
CA LYS A 223 7.99 20.55 8.92
C LYS A 223 8.41 19.43 9.85
N ASP A 224 7.43 18.75 10.49
CA ASP A 224 7.66 17.58 11.33
C ASP A 224 6.74 16.46 10.93
N TRP A 225 7.16 15.72 9.92
CA TRP A 225 6.39 14.63 9.33
C TRP A 225 6.00 13.54 10.35
N TYR A 226 6.88 13.19 11.27
CA TYR A 226 6.59 12.11 12.23
C TYR A 226 5.46 12.48 13.20
N ASN A 227 5.51 13.69 13.77
CA ASN A 227 4.42 14.18 14.60
C ASN A 227 3.15 14.38 13.79
N TYR A 228 3.27 14.87 12.57
CA TYR A 228 2.15 15.16 11.68
C TYR A 228 1.36 13.88 11.34
N ILE A 229 2.06 12.81 10.93
CA ILE A 229 1.39 11.54 10.59
C ILE A 229 0.81 10.85 11.84
N ALA A 230 1.49 10.92 12.99
CA ALA A 230 0.96 10.40 14.25
C ALA A 230 -0.33 11.13 14.69
N LEU A 231 -0.40 12.44 14.46
CA LEU A 231 -1.61 13.23 14.71
C LEU A 231 -2.72 12.88 13.71
N LEU A 232 -2.38 12.62 12.45
CA LEU A 232 -3.34 12.18 11.44
C LEU A 232 -3.99 10.84 11.82
N HIS A 233 -3.21 9.87 12.26
CA HIS A 233 -3.74 8.61 12.81
C HIS A 233 -4.66 8.85 14.01
N LYS A 234 -4.25 9.73 14.94
CA LYS A 234 -5.05 10.09 16.10
C LYS A 234 -6.37 10.79 15.72
N ALA A 235 -6.36 11.54 14.63
CA ALA A 235 -7.56 12.18 14.09
C ALA A 235 -8.52 11.20 13.38
N GLY A 236 -8.04 9.99 13.01
CA GLY A 236 -8.83 8.98 12.29
C GLY A 236 -8.67 9.02 10.77
N GLY A 237 -7.74 9.83 10.26
CA GLY A 237 -7.47 9.97 8.82
C GLY A 237 -6.22 9.25 8.33
N GLY A 238 -5.62 8.37 9.16
CA GLY A 238 -4.40 7.63 8.86
C GLY A 238 -4.63 6.35 8.05
N THR A 239 -3.66 5.42 8.12
CA THR A 239 -3.66 4.19 7.29
C THR A 239 -4.89 3.31 7.49
N ILE A 240 -5.33 3.13 8.72
CA ILE A 240 -6.58 2.44 9.09
C ILE A 240 -7.33 3.37 10.03
N LYS A 241 -8.62 3.55 9.81
CA LYS A 241 -9.48 4.39 10.62
C LYS A 241 -9.43 3.97 12.10
N ASP A 242 -9.33 4.96 12.97
CA ASP A 242 -9.34 4.78 14.43
C ASP A 242 -8.26 3.82 14.98
N LYS A 243 -7.16 3.60 14.21
CA LYS A 243 -6.01 2.81 14.65
C LYS A 243 -4.73 3.62 14.56
N THR A 244 -3.84 3.36 15.51
CA THR A 244 -2.45 3.82 15.42
C THR A 244 -1.70 3.04 14.34
N GLU A 245 -0.55 3.57 13.86
CA GLU A 245 0.34 2.81 12.96
C GLU A 245 0.73 1.44 13.55
N PHE A 246 0.94 1.38 14.87
CA PHE A 246 1.30 0.14 15.54
C PHE A 246 0.18 -0.91 15.42
N GLU A 247 -1.07 -0.52 15.65
CA GLU A 247 -2.24 -1.42 15.58
C GLU A 247 -2.63 -1.76 14.14
N GLY A 248 -2.55 -0.80 13.23
CA GLY A 248 -2.98 -0.94 11.85
C GLY A 248 -1.94 -1.62 10.95
N ILE A 249 -0.64 -1.45 11.23
CA ILE A 249 0.46 -1.91 10.37
C ILE A 249 1.34 -2.93 11.09
N VAL A 250 1.93 -2.54 12.25
CA VAL A 250 2.96 -3.36 12.90
C VAL A 250 2.39 -4.68 13.42
N ILE A 251 1.24 -4.66 14.09
CA ILE A 251 0.59 -5.87 14.60
C ILE A 251 0.23 -6.84 13.45
N PRO A 252 -0.41 -6.42 12.33
CA PRO A 252 -0.62 -7.29 11.18
C PRO A 252 0.65 -7.97 10.68
N ILE A 253 1.75 -7.23 10.51
CA ILE A 253 3.02 -7.78 10.05
C ILE A 253 3.59 -8.80 11.02
N LEU A 254 3.61 -8.49 12.33
CA LEU A 254 4.15 -9.38 13.34
C LEU A 254 3.40 -10.72 13.42
N PHE A 255 2.09 -10.73 13.19
CA PHE A 255 1.23 -11.90 13.37
C PHE A 255 0.70 -12.51 12.07
N CYS A 256 1.05 -11.98 10.89
CA CYS A 256 0.68 -12.60 9.62
C CYS A 256 1.33 -13.98 9.46
N ARG A 257 0.70 -14.85 8.69
CA ARG A 257 1.23 -16.17 8.33
C ARG A 257 1.95 -16.18 6.98
N CYS A 258 1.69 -15.18 6.16
CA CYS A 258 2.23 -15.07 4.80
C CYS A 258 3.73 -14.77 4.76
N TYR A 259 4.31 -14.25 5.85
CA TYR A 259 5.74 -13.99 5.97
C TYR A 259 6.46 -15.01 6.82
N THR A 260 7.66 -15.40 6.38
CA THR A 260 8.69 -16.04 7.20
C THR A 260 9.24 -15.08 8.25
N VAL A 261 9.98 -15.62 9.23
CA VAL A 261 10.67 -14.77 10.22
C VAL A 261 11.59 -13.76 9.55
N TRP A 262 12.34 -14.16 8.52
CA TRP A 262 13.26 -13.28 7.80
C TRP A 262 12.52 -12.14 7.11
N GLU A 263 11.46 -12.41 6.38
CA GLU A 263 10.65 -11.41 5.68
C GLU A 263 10.04 -10.39 6.66
N LYS A 264 9.57 -10.84 7.84
CA LYS A 264 9.11 -9.93 8.90
C LYS A 264 10.22 -9.03 9.45
N LEU A 265 11.40 -9.60 9.68
CA LEU A 265 12.56 -8.83 10.17
C LEU A 265 13.09 -7.85 9.10
N SER A 266 12.94 -8.18 7.84
CA SER A 266 13.39 -7.36 6.70
C SER A 266 12.44 -6.20 6.39
N TYR A 267 11.19 -6.22 6.87
CA TYR A 267 10.19 -5.21 6.57
C TYR A 267 10.64 -3.79 6.93
N VAL A 268 11.09 -3.56 8.18
CA VAL A 268 11.54 -2.24 8.63
C VAL A 268 12.82 -1.78 7.91
N PRO A 269 13.85 -2.61 7.72
CA PRO A 269 15.00 -2.27 6.87
C PRO A 269 14.63 -1.88 5.46
N SER A 270 13.74 -2.63 4.80
CA SER A 270 13.24 -2.35 3.45
C SER A 270 12.56 -0.97 3.37
N MET A 271 11.64 -0.67 4.28
CA MET A 271 11.00 0.66 4.35
C MET A 271 11.99 1.81 4.56
N LYS A 272 13.01 1.60 5.41
CA LYS A 272 14.03 2.64 5.68
C LYS A 272 14.98 2.85 4.49
N MET A 273 15.28 1.78 3.77
CA MET A 273 16.13 1.80 2.60
C MET A 273 15.51 2.66 1.49
N TYR A 274 14.20 2.54 1.26
CA TYR A 274 13.48 3.30 0.23
C TYR A 274 13.76 4.81 0.29
N ARG A 275 13.75 5.41 1.48
CA ARG A 275 13.99 6.86 1.64
C ARG A 275 15.36 7.33 1.15
N LYS A 276 16.28 6.40 0.91
CA LYS A 276 17.65 6.67 0.43
C LYS A 276 17.80 6.40 -1.07
N THR A 277 16.79 5.86 -1.72
CA THR A 277 16.83 5.52 -3.15
C THR A 277 16.61 6.74 -4.03
N LYS A 278 16.99 6.61 -5.31
CA LYS A 278 16.67 7.62 -6.32
C LYS A 278 15.15 7.70 -6.58
N LEU A 279 14.42 6.60 -6.41
CA LEU A 279 12.96 6.58 -6.54
C LEU A 279 12.28 7.60 -5.63
N ALA A 280 12.75 7.76 -4.39
CA ALA A 280 12.20 8.77 -3.48
C ALA A 280 12.33 10.19 -4.06
N LYS A 281 13.49 10.51 -4.67
CA LYS A 281 13.72 11.81 -5.33
C LYS A 281 12.91 11.96 -6.63
N ASP A 282 12.80 10.89 -7.41
CA ASP A 282 12.05 10.88 -8.67
C ASP A 282 10.54 11.15 -8.43
N LEU A 283 10.08 10.91 -7.21
CA LEU A 283 8.70 11.14 -6.78
C LEU A 283 8.52 12.44 -5.97
N GLU A 284 9.54 13.30 -5.85
CA GLU A 284 9.41 14.63 -5.23
C GLU A 284 8.83 15.65 -6.22
N GLY A 285 8.06 16.62 -5.71
CA GLY A 285 7.55 17.76 -6.47
C GLY A 285 6.50 17.40 -7.52
N PHE A 286 5.82 16.25 -7.39
CA PHE A 286 4.79 15.85 -8.34
C PHE A 286 3.48 16.63 -8.16
N ASP A 287 2.80 16.89 -9.28
CA ASP A 287 1.40 17.30 -9.34
C ASP A 287 0.76 16.72 -10.61
N TYR A 288 -0.03 15.66 -10.44
CA TYR A 288 -0.63 14.95 -11.56
C TYR A 288 -1.72 15.75 -12.26
N ARG A 289 -2.32 16.71 -11.60
CA ARG A 289 -3.28 17.65 -12.22
C ARG A 289 -2.64 18.47 -13.35
N LYS A 290 -1.29 18.59 -13.34
CA LYS A 290 -0.51 19.32 -14.35
C LYS A 290 0.22 18.42 -15.32
N THR A 291 0.65 17.21 -14.86
CA THR A 291 1.58 16.38 -15.63
C THR A 291 0.91 15.19 -16.35
N ILE A 292 -0.22 14.69 -15.83
CA ILE A 292 -0.99 13.60 -16.47
C ILE A 292 -2.46 14.02 -16.52
N THR A 293 -2.81 14.79 -17.55
CA THR A 293 -4.14 15.35 -17.73
C THR A 293 -5.08 14.49 -18.57
N SER A 294 -4.57 13.43 -19.21
CA SER A 294 -5.37 12.51 -20.03
C SER A 294 -4.83 11.09 -20.00
N LEU A 295 -5.75 10.13 -20.13
CA LEU A 295 -5.49 8.69 -20.34
C LEU A 295 -6.28 8.18 -21.53
N GLN A 296 -5.80 7.12 -22.17
CA GLN A 296 -6.49 6.47 -23.31
C GLN A 296 -7.35 5.26 -22.88
N ILE A 297 -7.40 4.98 -21.60
CA ILE A 297 -8.17 3.87 -21.00
C ILE A 297 -9.07 4.39 -19.89
N PRO A 298 -10.11 3.66 -19.50
CA PRO A 298 -10.94 3.96 -18.34
C PRO A 298 -10.11 4.11 -17.07
N VAL A 299 -10.47 5.07 -16.21
CA VAL A 299 -9.79 5.32 -14.92
C VAL A 299 -10.79 5.49 -13.79
N TYR A 300 -10.57 4.78 -12.71
CA TYR A 300 -11.43 4.81 -11.54
C TYR A 300 -10.62 5.10 -10.28
N PHE A 301 -11.19 5.93 -9.41
CA PHE A 301 -10.58 6.35 -8.16
C PHE A 301 -11.43 5.85 -7.00
N ILE A 302 -10.79 5.24 -6.01
CA ILE A 302 -11.43 4.71 -4.80
C ILE A 302 -10.70 5.31 -3.59
N SER A 303 -11.42 5.97 -2.70
CA SER A 303 -10.86 6.58 -1.48
C SER A 303 -11.81 6.38 -0.30
N GLY A 304 -11.27 6.21 0.90
CA GLY A 304 -12.08 6.25 2.10
C GLY A 304 -12.64 7.66 2.38
N ASP A 305 -13.77 7.75 3.05
CA ASP A 305 -14.43 9.02 3.37
C ASP A 305 -13.65 9.89 4.38
N THR A 306 -12.71 9.27 5.11
CA THR A 306 -11.77 9.94 6.01
C THR A 306 -10.31 9.76 5.60
N ASP A 307 -10.02 9.38 4.35
CA ASP A 307 -8.65 9.32 3.85
C ASP A 307 -8.07 10.75 3.70
N TYR A 308 -7.18 11.08 4.64
CA TYR A 308 -6.36 12.28 4.58
C TYR A 308 -4.86 11.95 4.58
N ASN A 309 -4.49 10.66 4.50
CA ASN A 309 -3.12 10.28 4.19
C ASN A 309 -2.80 10.58 2.70
N CYS A 310 -3.75 10.27 1.82
CA CYS A 310 -3.85 10.84 0.46
C CYS A 310 -5.22 11.53 0.36
N PRO A 311 -5.32 12.84 0.61
CA PRO A 311 -6.60 13.53 0.78
C PRO A 311 -7.61 13.23 -0.34
N TRP A 312 -8.70 12.53 -0.01
CA TRP A 312 -9.73 12.14 -0.98
C TRP A 312 -10.31 13.33 -1.79
N PRO A 313 -10.39 14.57 -1.24
CA PRO A 313 -10.88 15.71 -2.04
C PRO A 313 -9.98 16.03 -3.23
N LEU A 314 -8.65 15.82 -3.11
CA LEU A 314 -7.72 15.99 -4.25
C LEU A 314 -7.90 14.87 -5.28
N ALA A 315 -8.13 13.64 -4.85
CA ALA A 315 -8.40 12.53 -5.75
C ALA A 315 -9.72 12.73 -6.53
N GLU A 316 -10.75 13.23 -5.86
CA GLU A 316 -12.02 13.59 -6.52
C GLU A 316 -11.85 14.76 -7.50
N GLU A 317 -11.11 15.82 -7.13
CA GLU A 317 -10.76 16.92 -8.01
C GLU A 317 -10.02 16.41 -9.25
N TYR A 318 -9.00 15.60 -9.07
CA TYR A 318 -8.22 15.05 -10.16
C TYR A 318 -9.05 14.13 -11.07
N CYS A 319 -9.95 13.31 -10.50
CA CYS A 319 -10.92 12.53 -11.28
C CYS A 319 -11.81 13.42 -12.17
N ARG A 320 -12.24 14.58 -11.69
CA ARG A 320 -13.02 15.52 -12.50
C ARG A 320 -12.20 16.14 -13.64
N MET A 321 -10.91 16.41 -13.38
CA MET A 321 -10.02 17.10 -14.31
C MET A 321 -9.48 16.20 -15.42
N ILE A 322 -9.11 14.95 -15.11
CA ILE A 322 -8.47 14.05 -16.08
C ILE A 322 -9.42 13.73 -17.23
N ASP A 323 -8.91 13.78 -18.47
CA ASP A 323 -9.63 13.32 -19.66
C ASP A 323 -9.39 11.83 -19.87
N ALA A 324 -10.47 11.03 -19.96
CA ALA A 324 -10.40 9.59 -20.16
C ALA A 324 -11.69 9.09 -20.82
N PRO A 325 -11.66 7.95 -21.55
CA PRO A 325 -12.84 7.38 -22.21
C PRO A 325 -14.01 7.12 -21.25
N ASP A 326 -13.70 6.69 -20.05
CA ASP A 326 -14.62 6.56 -18.93
C ASP A 326 -13.87 6.82 -17.60
N LYS A 327 -14.57 7.35 -16.62
CA LYS A 327 -13.99 7.66 -15.32
C LYS A 327 -15.02 7.65 -14.20
N GLY A 328 -14.58 7.34 -12.99
CA GLY A 328 -15.43 7.35 -11.81
C GLY A 328 -14.65 7.61 -10.53
N PHE A 329 -15.31 8.24 -9.56
CA PHE A 329 -14.79 8.42 -8.21
C PHE A 329 -15.75 7.75 -7.21
N TYR A 330 -15.22 6.87 -6.38
CA TYR A 330 -15.95 6.13 -5.37
C TYR A 330 -15.41 6.45 -3.98
N LYS A 331 -16.27 7.03 -3.16
CA LYS A 331 -15.94 7.35 -1.77
C LYS A 331 -16.52 6.28 -0.86
N ILE A 332 -15.66 5.49 -0.23
CA ILE A 332 -16.03 4.35 0.61
C ILE A 332 -16.36 4.85 2.02
N PRO A 333 -17.57 4.60 2.51
CA PRO A 333 -17.97 5.02 3.84
C PRO A 333 -17.20 4.26 4.93
N ASP A 334 -17.04 4.91 6.07
CA ASP A 334 -16.42 4.36 7.27
C ASP A 334 -15.01 3.80 7.06
N SER A 335 -14.25 4.44 6.16
CA SER A 335 -12.91 4.04 5.79
C SER A 335 -11.95 5.23 5.73
N ALA A 336 -10.71 5.00 6.12
CA ALA A 336 -9.60 5.94 5.90
C ALA A 336 -8.79 5.54 4.66
N HIS A 337 -7.47 5.39 4.80
CA HIS A 337 -6.56 5.19 3.68
C HIS A 337 -6.63 3.80 3.01
N SER A 338 -7.21 2.80 3.70
CA SER A 338 -7.17 1.40 3.25
C SER A 338 -8.56 0.81 2.99
N PRO A 339 -9.40 1.40 2.13
CA PRO A 339 -10.80 1.03 1.99
C PRO A 339 -11.03 -0.44 1.60
N LEU A 340 -10.10 -1.07 0.86
CA LEU A 340 -10.21 -2.48 0.50
C LEU A 340 -10.23 -3.41 1.72
N TRP A 341 -9.54 -3.04 2.80
CA TRP A 341 -9.45 -3.84 4.02
C TRP A 341 -10.36 -3.31 5.16
N GLU A 342 -10.79 -2.06 5.07
CA GLU A 342 -11.66 -1.43 6.07
C GLU A 342 -13.13 -1.68 5.76
N ASN A 343 -13.52 -1.64 4.47
CA ASN A 343 -14.87 -1.94 3.98
C ASN A 343 -14.80 -2.83 2.73
N PRO A 344 -14.38 -4.12 2.88
CA PRO A 344 -14.14 -5.00 1.75
C PRO A 344 -15.40 -5.29 0.92
N GLY A 345 -16.57 -5.35 1.56
CA GLY A 345 -17.83 -5.63 0.86
C GLY A 345 -18.17 -4.57 -0.18
N GLU A 346 -18.13 -3.30 0.21
CA GLU A 346 -18.39 -2.17 -0.69
C GLU A 346 -17.30 -2.07 -1.76
N THR A 347 -16.01 -2.12 -1.34
CA THR A 347 -14.89 -1.96 -2.26
C THR A 347 -14.83 -3.08 -3.29
N CYS A 348 -14.98 -4.35 -2.90
CA CYS A 348 -15.03 -5.47 -3.86
C CYS A 348 -16.26 -5.38 -4.77
N GLY A 349 -17.41 -4.91 -4.28
CA GLY A 349 -18.60 -4.65 -5.10
C GLY A 349 -18.33 -3.63 -6.21
N ILE A 350 -17.63 -2.53 -5.89
CA ILE A 350 -17.23 -1.52 -6.87
C ILE A 350 -16.23 -2.09 -7.89
N LEU A 351 -15.23 -2.85 -7.43
CA LEU A 351 -14.26 -3.49 -8.33
C LEU A 351 -14.92 -4.47 -9.30
N ARG A 352 -15.95 -5.21 -8.85
CA ARG A 352 -16.77 -6.07 -9.71
C ARG A 352 -17.52 -5.26 -10.75
N GLN A 353 -18.18 -4.17 -10.38
CA GLN A 353 -18.87 -3.28 -11.32
C GLN A 353 -17.92 -2.72 -12.38
N ILE A 354 -16.71 -2.28 -11.98
CA ILE A 354 -15.66 -1.80 -12.89
C ILE A 354 -15.28 -2.92 -13.88
N LYS A 355 -15.03 -4.14 -13.39
CA LYS A 355 -14.73 -5.31 -14.22
C LYS A 355 -15.83 -5.57 -15.26
N GLU A 356 -17.07 -5.64 -14.80
CA GLU A 356 -18.23 -5.93 -15.68
C GLU A 356 -18.39 -4.86 -16.77
N LYS A 357 -18.21 -3.59 -16.42
CA LYS A 357 -18.31 -2.48 -17.35
C LYS A 357 -17.23 -2.49 -18.43
N THR A 358 -15.98 -2.82 -18.05
CA THR A 358 -14.83 -2.71 -18.95
C THR A 358 -14.46 -3.98 -19.71
N CYS A 359 -14.95 -5.17 -19.29
CA CYS A 359 -14.74 -6.43 -20.01
C CYS A 359 -15.86 -6.74 -21.02
N ASN A 360 -17.00 -6.04 -20.98
CA ASN A 360 -18.12 -6.26 -21.86
C ASN A 360 -18.18 -5.26 -23.04
N GLU A 361 -17.23 -4.33 -23.10
CA GLU A 361 -16.98 -3.43 -24.23
C GLU A 361 -15.83 -3.97 -25.12
#